data_1086406bc4dcc877e99e5d5d67f135a6
#
_entry.id   1086406bc4dcc877e99e5d5d67f135a6
#
_cell.length_a   1.000
_cell.length_b   1.000
_cell.length_c   1.000
_cell.angle_alpha   90.00
_cell.angle_beta   90.00
_cell.angle_gamma   90.00
#
_symmetry.space_group_name_H-M   'P 1'
#
loop_
_entity.id
_entity.type
_entity.pdbx_description
1 polymer ?
#
loop_
_entity_poly.entity_id
_entity_poly.type
_entity_poly.pdbx_seq_one_letter_code
_entity_poly.pdbx_strand_id
1 'polypeptide(L)'
;MNTKLIKRKIANIITAFFNQLNLKNIILMESWPTYSDNSKYVFDEMIRQGVNQNYKIIWNVFSHDTTAIDNYDAIREELTGNKNVKVLNAYCGNSVKKLLTRIYKLYVFSTAKVMIICNHHIKKRRADQIYINLTHGSPLKCIKSHGYGSPVWTDYLVRLSDVFEENLKEPEKNNAQYVTLGYPRNDDLFNEKIDLHSVFEDRAFDKVIYWMPTWRQHSLNGKSVTSSSSVPIIHDENKAIEVNEFARESNVLLVLKPHFSQDVSKFNKIDLSNIIFITNDFLEKKNVLNYELLRSVDALITDYSSVYYDYLLCDKPIGLCWEDFDEFNQKEGFAVDINKMLSGGEKLYDVNDLCSFIERVSTNQDLLKKQRHDNLKLAHKYSDNMSSKRVVDFIVNLLEKEL
;
A
#
# COMPACT_ATOMS: atom_id res chain seq x y z
N MET A 1 29.32 -9.28 29.32
CA MET A 1 28.63 -8.02 28.94
C MET A 1 27.90 -8.24 27.61
N ASN A 2 26.61 -7.90 27.51
CA ASN A 2 25.79 -8.24 26.35
C ASN A 2 26.29 -7.48 25.09
N THR A 3 26.82 -8.19 24.10
CA THR A 3 27.36 -7.61 22.84
C THR A 3 26.38 -6.73 22.10
N LYS A 4 25.07 -7.02 22.22
CA LYS A 4 23.97 -6.20 21.65
C LYS A 4 23.90 -4.82 22.31
N LEU A 5 24.13 -4.75 23.63
CA LEU A 5 24.12 -3.50 24.39
C LEU A 5 25.32 -2.60 24.03
N ILE A 6 26.50 -3.21 23.85
CA ILE A 6 27.71 -2.48 23.44
C ILE A 6 27.51 -1.87 22.05
N LYS A 7 27.06 -2.68 21.08
CA LYS A 7 26.78 -2.20 19.72
C LYS A 7 25.80 -1.04 19.71
N ARG A 8 24.74 -1.08 20.54
CA ARG A 8 23.76 -0.02 20.69
C ARG A 8 24.38 1.26 21.26
N LYS A 9 25.24 1.15 22.30
CA LYS A 9 25.94 2.32 22.87
C LYS A 9 26.86 2.97 21.84
N ILE A 10 27.66 2.19 21.10
CA ILE A 10 28.53 2.70 20.04
C ILE A 10 27.71 3.42 18.95
N ALA A 11 26.62 2.83 18.50
CA ALA A 11 25.74 3.45 17.50
C ALA A 11 25.16 4.78 18.00
N ASN A 12 24.79 4.88 19.28
CA ASN A 12 24.29 6.13 19.88
C ASN A 12 25.37 7.22 19.92
N ILE A 13 26.63 6.88 20.26
CA ILE A 13 27.75 7.83 20.26
C ILE A 13 27.99 8.36 18.84
N ILE A 14 28.06 7.47 17.86
CA ILE A 14 28.23 7.85 16.43
C ILE A 14 27.07 8.72 15.95
N THR A 15 25.84 8.40 16.32
CA THR A 15 24.66 9.20 16.00
C THR A 15 24.74 10.59 16.63
N ALA A 16 25.11 10.68 17.91
CA ALA A 16 25.28 11.96 18.61
C ALA A 16 26.32 12.86 17.92
N PHE A 17 27.43 12.27 17.46
CA PHE A 17 28.42 12.99 16.66
C PHE A 17 27.84 13.49 15.33
N PHE A 18 27.17 12.65 14.57
CA PHE A 18 26.60 13.05 13.29
C PHE A 18 25.47 14.08 13.44
N ASN A 19 24.73 14.07 14.53
CA ASN A 19 23.70 15.06 14.81
C ASN A 19 24.24 16.50 15.04
N GLN A 20 25.54 16.65 15.26
CA GLN A 20 26.18 17.96 15.36
C GLN A 20 26.55 18.56 13.98
N LEU A 21 26.54 17.73 12.93
CA LEU A 21 26.81 18.20 11.58
C LEU A 21 25.61 18.96 11.03
N ASN A 22 25.87 19.95 10.15
CA ASN A 22 24.79 20.61 9.41
C ASN A 22 24.00 19.61 8.56
N LEU A 23 22.70 19.85 8.41
CA LEU A 23 21.88 19.11 7.47
C LEU A 23 22.46 19.21 6.06
N LYS A 24 22.31 18.17 5.30
CA LYS A 24 22.81 18.07 3.93
C LYS A 24 21.61 18.03 2.97
N ASN A 25 21.84 18.43 1.74
CA ASN A 25 20.86 18.30 0.67
C ASN A 25 20.65 16.82 0.32
N ILE A 26 20.12 16.06 1.28
CA ILE A 26 19.80 14.64 1.18
C ILE A 26 18.30 14.47 1.43
N ILE A 27 17.64 13.78 0.50
CA ILE A 27 16.29 13.27 0.65
C ILE A 27 16.42 11.76 0.91
N LEU A 28 16.00 11.31 2.09
CA LEU A 28 15.98 9.90 2.46
C LEU A 28 14.59 9.34 2.19
N MET A 29 14.51 8.29 1.38
CA MET A 29 13.26 7.64 1.02
C MET A 29 13.22 6.20 1.55
N GLU A 30 12.04 5.77 1.98
CA GLU A 30 11.77 4.38 2.37
C GLU A 30 10.32 4.02 2.06
N SER A 31 10.12 2.79 1.62
CA SER A 31 8.82 2.13 1.54
C SER A 31 8.95 0.67 1.94
N TRP A 32 7.83 0.03 2.23
CA TRP A 32 7.76 -1.41 2.39
C TRP A 32 6.55 -1.96 1.61
N PRO A 33 6.77 -2.84 0.64
CA PRO A 33 8.08 -3.29 0.09
C PRO A 33 8.97 -2.13 -0.39
N THR A 34 10.28 -2.39 -0.48
CA THR A 34 11.24 -1.39 -0.95
C THR A 34 10.94 -1.02 -2.41
N TYR A 35 11.01 0.27 -2.71
CA TYR A 35 10.76 0.82 -4.05
C TYR A 35 9.34 0.51 -4.55
N SER A 36 8.36 0.81 -3.73
CA SER A 36 6.94 0.58 -4.04
C SER A 36 6.05 1.68 -3.50
N ASP A 37 4.74 1.54 -3.73
CA ASP A 37 3.68 2.38 -3.18
C ASP A 37 3.89 3.88 -3.47
N ASN A 38 3.31 4.77 -2.70
CA ASN A 38 3.39 6.22 -2.88
C ASN A 38 4.82 6.75 -3.02
N SER A 39 5.78 6.15 -2.30
CA SER A 39 7.19 6.58 -2.36
C SER A 39 7.81 6.37 -3.74
N LYS A 40 7.46 5.29 -4.45
CA LYS A 40 7.95 5.05 -5.82
C LYS A 40 7.49 6.16 -6.76
N TYR A 41 6.22 6.46 -6.77
CA TYR A 41 5.65 7.48 -7.67
C TYR A 41 6.17 8.91 -7.36
N VAL A 42 6.40 9.21 -6.07
CA VAL A 42 7.07 10.48 -5.67
C VAL A 42 8.52 10.51 -6.19
N PHE A 43 9.25 9.39 -6.10
CA PHE A 43 10.61 9.31 -6.63
C PHE A 43 10.64 9.53 -8.14
N ASP A 44 9.81 8.81 -8.89
CA ASP A 44 9.76 8.91 -10.35
C ASP A 44 9.45 10.36 -10.78
N GLU A 45 8.54 11.02 -10.10
CA GLU A 45 8.22 12.43 -10.34
C GLU A 45 9.37 13.38 -9.95
N MET A 46 10.08 13.11 -8.84
CA MET A 46 11.30 13.88 -8.48
C MET A 46 12.37 13.79 -9.56
N ILE A 47 12.57 12.61 -10.15
CA ILE A 47 13.52 12.44 -11.27
C ILE A 47 13.04 13.23 -12.48
N ARG A 48 11.76 13.15 -12.82
CA ARG A 48 11.15 13.87 -13.93
C ARG A 48 11.30 15.40 -13.80
N GLN A 49 11.17 15.92 -12.58
CA GLN A 49 11.35 17.35 -12.28
C GLN A 49 12.81 17.76 -12.07
N GLY A 50 13.76 16.83 -12.10
CA GLY A 50 15.18 17.11 -11.93
C GLY A 50 15.60 17.47 -10.49
N VAL A 51 14.81 17.11 -9.47
CA VAL A 51 15.13 17.35 -8.03
C VAL A 51 16.48 16.72 -7.66
N ASN A 52 16.81 15.58 -8.26
CA ASN A 52 18.09 14.89 -8.08
C ASN A 52 19.32 15.68 -8.59
N GLN A 53 19.16 16.79 -9.29
CA GLN A 53 20.28 17.64 -9.71
C GLN A 53 20.83 18.45 -8.51
N ASN A 54 19.96 18.87 -7.59
CA ASN A 54 20.30 19.71 -6.45
C ASN A 54 20.33 18.92 -5.13
N TYR A 55 19.64 17.79 -5.07
CA TYR A 55 19.51 16.94 -3.89
C TYR A 55 20.00 15.53 -4.18
N LYS A 56 20.66 14.94 -3.18
CA LYS A 56 21.00 13.53 -3.23
C LYS A 56 19.83 12.71 -2.70
N ILE A 57 19.26 11.85 -3.53
CA ILE A 57 18.17 10.96 -3.14
C ILE A 57 18.78 9.62 -2.70
N ILE A 58 18.41 9.18 -1.51
CA ILE A 58 18.90 7.92 -0.94
C ILE A 58 17.71 7.03 -0.57
N TRP A 59 17.62 5.87 -1.22
CA TRP A 59 16.69 4.81 -0.84
C TRP A 59 17.29 3.92 0.23
N ASN A 60 16.59 3.76 1.35
CA ASN A 60 16.96 2.81 2.39
C ASN A 60 16.19 1.51 2.22
N VAL A 61 16.93 0.40 2.10
CA VAL A 61 16.34 -0.95 2.10
C VAL A 61 16.00 -1.36 3.53
N PHE A 62 14.78 -1.78 3.75
CA PHE A 62 14.28 -2.19 5.06
C PHE A 62 14.80 -3.58 5.46
N SER A 63 15.06 -3.78 6.76
CA SER A 63 15.73 -4.99 7.28
C SER A 63 14.93 -6.28 7.18
N HIS A 64 13.62 -6.17 7.04
CA HIS A 64 12.71 -7.32 6.93
C HIS A 64 12.16 -7.49 5.51
N ASP A 65 12.61 -6.67 4.56
CA ASP A 65 12.28 -6.82 3.15
C ASP A 65 13.25 -7.83 2.51
N THR A 66 12.95 -9.11 2.65
CA THR A 66 13.77 -10.19 2.10
C THR A 66 13.83 -10.13 0.59
N THR A 67 12.72 -9.86 -0.07
CA THR A 67 12.65 -9.72 -1.53
C THR A 67 13.58 -8.61 -2.04
N ALA A 68 13.54 -7.43 -1.42
CA ALA A 68 14.45 -6.34 -1.80
C ALA A 68 15.92 -6.63 -1.47
N ILE A 69 16.19 -7.45 -0.44
CA ILE A 69 17.55 -7.88 -0.13
C ILE A 69 18.06 -8.84 -1.21
N ASP A 70 17.22 -9.78 -1.65
CA ASP A 70 17.55 -10.76 -2.67
C ASP A 70 17.67 -10.11 -4.06
N ASN A 71 16.80 -9.16 -4.38
CA ASN A 71 16.77 -8.42 -5.65
C ASN A 71 17.56 -7.10 -5.61
N TYR A 72 18.46 -6.94 -4.66
CA TYR A 72 19.17 -5.67 -4.42
C TYR A 72 19.88 -5.11 -5.65
N ASP A 73 20.53 -5.96 -6.43
CA ASP A 73 21.29 -5.49 -7.58
C ASP A 73 20.37 -4.96 -8.70
N ALA A 74 19.22 -5.59 -8.94
CA ALA A 74 18.22 -5.10 -9.89
C ALA A 74 17.63 -3.74 -9.45
N ILE A 75 17.19 -3.63 -8.20
CA ILE A 75 16.69 -2.36 -7.63
C ILE A 75 17.76 -1.27 -7.69
N ARG A 76 19.01 -1.64 -7.39
CA ARG A 76 20.14 -0.70 -7.46
C ARG A 76 20.38 -0.22 -8.89
N GLU A 77 20.37 -1.10 -9.86
CA GLU A 77 20.58 -0.76 -11.26
C GLU A 77 19.50 0.20 -11.75
N GLU A 78 18.24 -0.10 -11.51
CA GLU A 78 17.10 0.75 -11.87
C GLU A 78 17.22 2.15 -11.26
N LEU A 79 17.53 2.26 -9.98
CA LEU A 79 17.57 3.54 -9.28
C LEU A 79 18.84 4.35 -9.58
N THR A 80 20.02 3.71 -9.62
CA THR A 80 21.31 4.41 -9.71
C THR A 80 21.72 4.77 -11.12
N GLY A 81 20.94 4.41 -12.15
CA GLY A 81 21.02 5.02 -13.48
C GLY A 81 20.80 6.52 -13.45
N ASN A 82 20.17 7.04 -12.41
CA ASN A 82 19.91 8.46 -12.22
C ASN A 82 21.05 9.14 -11.43
N LYS A 83 21.44 10.35 -11.87
CA LYS A 83 22.45 11.16 -11.19
C LYS A 83 22.05 11.44 -9.73
N ASN A 84 23.03 11.41 -8.81
CA ASN A 84 22.85 11.69 -7.38
C ASN A 84 21.86 10.76 -6.65
N VAL A 85 21.50 9.61 -7.20
CA VAL A 85 20.68 8.60 -6.56
C VAL A 85 21.54 7.48 -5.98
N LYS A 86 21.23 6.98 -4.79
CA LYS A 86 21.93 5.85 -4.15
C LYS A 86 20.93 4.95 -3.42
N VAL A 87 21.22 3.64 -3.43
CA VAL A 87 20.52 2.66 -2.62
C VAL A 87 21.39 2.26 -1.42
N LEU A 88 20.81 2.31 -0.25
CA LEU A 88 21.46 2.03 1.03
C LEU A 88 20.96 0.70 1.57
N ASN A 89 21.75 -0.37 1.38
CA ASN A 89 21.46 -1.69 1.92
C ASN A 89 22.53 -2.10 2.93
N ALA A 90 22.19 -2.07 4.22
CA ALA A 90 23.10 -2.43 5.32
C ALA A 90 23.18 -3.96 5.58
N TYR A 91 22.52 -4.76 4.78
CA TYR A 91 22.36 -6.21 4.98
C TYR A 91 23.15 -7.04 3.96
N CYS A 92 23.54 -6.44 2.84
CA CYS A 92 24.32 -7.10 1.78
C CYS A 92 25.83 -6.88 1.90
N GLY A 93 26.61 -7.84 1.40
CA GLY A 93 28.06 -7.79 1.34
C GLY A 93 28.78 -8.46 2.53
N ASN A 94 30.12 -8.39 2.52
CA ASN A 94 30.96 -8.92 3.61
C ASN A 94 30.87 -8.10 4.91
N SER A 95 31.46 -8.59 6.00
CA SER A 95 31.37 -7.97 7.33
C SER A 95 31.86 -6.52 7.37
N VAL A 96 32.93 -6.19 6.64
CA VAL A 96 33.50 -4.83 6.58
C VAL A 96 32.54 -3.90 5.82
N LYS A 97 32.07 -4.34 4.64
CA LYS A 97 31.10 -3.56 3.85
C LYS A 97 29.81 -3.31 4.63
N LYS A 98 29.30 -4.33 5.33
CA LYS A 98 28.13 -4.18 6.20
C LYS A 98 28.36 -3.16 7.32
N LEU A 99 29.53 -3.16 7.95
CA LEU A 99 29.86 -2.20 9.02
C LEU A 99 29.93 -0.77 8.47
N LEU A 100 30.66 -0.56 7.38
CA LEU A 100 30.77 0.75 6.73
C LEU A 100 29.40 1.29 6.28
N THR A 101 28.57 0.43 5.69
CA THR A 101 27.22 0.80 5.26
C THR A 101 26.34 1.17 6.47
N ARG A 102 26.47 0.46 7.61
CA ARG A 102 25.75 0.81 8.84
C ARG A 102 26.18 2.17 9.40
N ILE A 103 27.48 2.48 9.39
CA ILE A 103 27.99 3.79 9.81
C ILE A 103 27.45 4.88 8.85
N TYR A 104 27.50 4.63 7.54
CA TYR A 104 26.98 5.55 6.55
C TYR A 104 25.44 5.73 6.69
N LYS A 105 24.71 4.66 7.05
CA LYS A 105 23.27 4.76 7.39
C LYS A 105 23.03 5.71 8.55
N LEU A 106 23.83 5.61 9.63
CA LEU A 106 23.70 6.55 10.77
C LEU A 106 23.97 8.00 10.35
N TYR A 107 25.00 8.21 9.51
CA TYR A 107 25.30 9.53 8.94
C TYR A 107 24.12 10.07 8.13
N VAL A 108 23.60 9.31 7.18
CA VAL A 108 22.46 9.70 6.33
C VAL A 108 21.23 10.04 7.17
N PHE A 109 20.88 9.19 8.13
CA PHE A 109 19.72 9.37 9.00
C PHE A 109 19.84 10.58 9.92
N SER A 110 21.06 11.00 10.25
CA SER A 110 21.33 12.18 11.08
C SER A 110 21.46 13.47 10.28
N THR A 111 21.76 13.41 8.98
CA THR A 111 22.06 14.59 8.17
C THR A 111 21.11 14.80 6.98
N ALA A 112 20.19 13.87 6.70
CA ALA A 112 19.17 14.08 5.68
C ALA A 112 18.27 15.26 6.06
N LYS A 113 18.05 16.17 5.12
CA LYS A 113 17.15 17.31 5.31
C LYS A 113 15.69 16.88 5.32
N VAL A 114 15.32 15.97 4.42
CA VAL A 114 13.96 15.44 4.29
C VAL A 114 13.96 13.91 4.37
N MET A 115 12.98 13.37 5.07
CA MET A 115 12.67 11.94 5.15
C MET A 115 11.27 11.73 4.61
N ILE A 116 11.13 10.90 3.56
CA ILE A 116 9.87 10.59 2.89
C ILE A 116 9.61 9.10 3.08
N ILE A 117 8.53 8.78 3.76
CA ILE A 117 8.26 7.44 4.27
C ILE A 117 6.86 6.99 3.87
N CYS A 118 6.74 5.71 3.53
CA CYS A 118 5.48 5.03 3.29
C CYS A 118 5.51 3.63 3.93
N ASN A 119 4.48 3.25 4.68
CA ASN A 119 4.31 1.95 5.34
C ASN A 119 5.27 1.60 6.47
N HIS A 120 6.39 2.23 6.57
CA HIS A 120 7.40 1.95 7.60
C HIS A 120 7.83 3.25 8.26
N HIS A 121 8.19 3.18 9.54
CA HIS A 121 8.50 4.36 10.32
C HIS A 121 9.95 4.38 10.78
N ILE A 122 10.77 5.19 10.11
CA ILE A 122 12.11 5.52 10.58
C ILE A 122 11.99 6.61 11.65
N LYS A 123 12.68 6.43 12.78
CA LYS A 123 12.70 7.46 13.81
C LYS A 123 13.47 8.70 13.34
N LYS A 124 12.83 9.85 13.35
CA LYS A 124 13.46 11.16 13.16
C LYS A 124 14.58 11.37 14.19
N ARG A 125 15.76 11.81 13.75
CA ARG A 125 16.97 11.93 14.60
C ARG A 125 17.13 13.32 15.19
N ARG A 126 16.62 14.34 14.50
CA ARG A 126 16.80 15.76 14.87
C ARG A 126 15.48 16.49 14.64
N ALA A 127 15.22 17.52 15.43
CA ALA A 127 14.02 18.34 15.32
C ALA A 127 13.96 19.15 14.01
N ASP A 128 15.12 19.56 13.49
CA ASP A 128 15.27 20.37 12.26
C ASP A 128 15.20 19.56 10.95
N GLN A 129 15.02 18.23 11.00
CA GLN A 129 14.69 17.42 9.82
C GLN A 129 13.21 17.54 9.49
N ILE A 130 12.85 17.49 8.20
CA ILE A 130 11.48 17.42 7.73
C ILE A 130 11.10 15.95 7.55
N TYR A 131 10.00 15.52 8.18
CA TYR A 131 9.50 14.16 8.08
C TYR A 131 8.11 14.15 7.44
N ILE A 132 8.01 13.54 6.25
CA ILE A 132 6.79 13.44 5.47
C ILE A 132 6.34 11.98 5.42
N ASN A 133 5.15 11.72 5.94
CA ASN A 133 4.51 10.41 5.83
C ASN A 133 3.50 10.45 4.68
N LEU A 134 3.78 9.67 3.63
CA LEU A 134 2.91 9.56 2.46
C LEU A 134 1.69 8.67 2.71
N THR A 135 1.67 7.96 3.85
CA THR A 135 0.70 6.91 4.17
C THR A 135 0.63 5.81 3.09
N HIS A 136 -0.08 4.72 3.35
CA HIS A 136 -0.31 3.66 2.37
C HIS A 136 -1.80 3.42 2.13
N GLY A 137 -2.65 4.23 2.75
CA GLY A 137 -4.10 4.15 2.60
C GLY A 137 -4.81 5.04 3.60
N SER A 138 -6.02 5.41 3.24
CA SER A 138 -6.88 6.22 4.10
C SER A 138 -7.41 5.39 5.28
N PRO A 139 -7.55 5.96 6.47
CA PRO A 139 -7.96 5.23 7.65
C PRO A 139 -9.41 4.74 7.52
N LEU A 140 -9.59 3.44 7.70
CA LEU A 140 -10.88 2.79 7.88
C LEU A 140 -10.94 2.12 9.25
N LYS A 141 -9.89 1.38 9.59
CA LYS A 141 -9.75 0.60 10.82
C LYS A 141 -9.13 1.43 11.94
N CYS A 142 -9.45 1.13 13.18
CA CYS A 142 -8.77 1.72 14.32
C CYS A 142 -7.30 1.27 14.34
N ILE A 143 -6.39 2.23 14.41
CA ILE A 143 -4.94 1.97 14.34
C ILE A 143 -4.41 1.38 15.65
N LYS A 144 -5.09 1.61 16.77
CA LYS A 144 -4.68 1.16 18.12
C LYS A 144 -4.47 -0.34 18.24
N SER A 145 -5.28 -1.13 17.58
CA SER A 145 -5.19 -2.59 17.63
C SER A 145 -3.92 -3.14 16.98
N HIS A 146 -3.29 -2.37 16.09
CA HIS A 146 -2.15 -2.79 15.28
C HIS A 146 -0.83 -2.07 15.59
N GLY A 147 -0.83 -1.06 16.46
CA GLY A 147 0.38 -0.29 16.80
C GLY A 147 0.97 0.55 15.66
N TYR A 148 0.22 0.80 14.60
CA TYR A 148 0.68 1.49 13.39
C TYR A 148 0.23 2.95 13.27
N GLY A 149 0.02 3.65 14.38
CA GLY A 149 -0.24 5.09 14.35
C GLY A 149 0.90 5.86 13.68
N SER A 150 0.57 6.97 13.00
CA SER A 150 1.62 7.89 12.54
C SER A 150 2.49 8.31 13.72
N PRO A 151 3.84 8.23 13.57
CA PRO A 151 4.74 8.56 14.66
C PRO A 151 4.56 9.99 15.13
N VAL A 152 4.70 10.23 16.42
CA VAL A 152 4.63 11.58 17.04
C VAL A 152 5.64 12.59 16.48
N TRP A 153 6.66 12.12 15.74
CA TRP A 153 7.65 12.95 15.06
C TRP A 153 7.35 13.21 13.58
N THR A 154 6.15 12.85 13.09
CA THR A 154 5.71 13.20 11.74
C THR A 154 5.39 14.69 11.67
N ASP A 155 6.01 15.42 10.73
CA ASP A 155 5.71 16.84 10.53
C ASP A 155 4.52 17.00 9.58
N TYR A 156 4.51 16.23 8.47
CA TYR A 156 3.46 16.28 7.45
C TYR A 156 2.91 14.89 7.13
N LEU A 157 1.59 14.79 7.05
CA LEU A 157 0.88 13.56 6.69
C LEU A 157 0.01 13.82 5.46
N VAL A 158 0.31 13.09 4.38
CA VAL A 158 -0.43 13.20 3.11
C VAL A 158 -1.75 12.44 3.20
N ARG A 159 -2.83 13.05 2.67
CA ARG A 159 -4.18 12.46 2.66
C ARG A 159 -4.93 12.74 1.35
N LEU A 160 -6.03 12.01 1.11
CA LEU A 160 -6.89 12.16 -0.06
C LEU A 160 -7.85 13.35 0.06
N SER A 161 -8.47 13.53 1.22
CA SER A 161 -9.38 14.64 1.51
C SER A 161 -9.42 14.97 3.01
N ASP A 162 -10.03 16.10 3.34
CA ASP A 162 -10.11 16.62 4.70
C ASP A 162 -11.02 15.73 5.60
N VAL A 163 -11.96 15.00 4.98
CA VAL A 163 -12.87 14.09 5.70
C VAL A 163 -12.13 13.05 6.55
N PHE A 164 -10.92 12.65 6.14
CA PHE A 164 -10.14 11.66 6.88
C PHE A 164 -9.50 12.20 8.17
N GLU A 165 -9.36 13.52 8.33
CA GLU A 165 -8.98 14.12 9.59
C GLU A 165 -10.19 14.42 10.46
N GLU A 166 -11.23 14.99 9.86
CA GLU A 166 -12.45 15.40 10.55
C GLU A 166 -13.17 14.22 11.23
N ASN A 167 -13.14 13.05 10.57
CA ASN A 167 -13.81 11.85 11.07
C ASN A 167 -12.89 10.90 11.84
N LEU A 168 -11.59 11.22 12.01
CA LEU A 168 -10.73 10.45 12.89
C LEU A 168 -11.16 10.61 14.35
N LYS A 169 -11.41 9.48 15.01
CA LYS A 169 -11.69 9.45 16.44
C LYS A 169 -10.41 9.74 17.23
N GLU A 170 -10.54 10.51 18.30
CA GLU A 170 -9.48 10.56 19.32
C GLU A 170 -9.28 9.15 19.92
N PRO A 171 -8.10 8.69 20.08
CA PRO A 171 -6.75 9.22 19.97
C PRO A 171 -6.00 8.80 18.68
N GLU A 172 -6.70 8.55 17.58
CA GLU A 172 -6.10 8.22 16.28
C GLU A 172 -5.42 9.45 15.64
N LYS A 173 -5.76 10.65 16.11
CA LYS A 173 -5.13 11.90 15.67
C LYS A 173 -3.71 12.03 16.20
N ASN A 174 -2.85 12.62 15.41
CA ASN A 174 -1.50 13.00 15.81
C ASN A 174 -1.27 14.51 15.61
N ASN A 175 -0.11 15.02 16.03
CA ASN A 175 0.24 16.44 15.90
C ASN A 175 0.81 16.81 14.52
N ALA A 176 0.78 15.91 13.54
CA ALA A 176 1.23 16.21 12.19
C ALA A 176 0.33 17.23 11.51
N GLN A 177 0.90 18.06 10.66
CA GLN A 177 0.12 18.85 9.72
C GLN A 177 -0.40 17.94 8.59
N TYR A 178 -1.71 17.81 8.49
CA TYR A 178 -2.34 17.06 7.41
C TYR A 178 -2.34 17.90 6.14
N VAL A 179 -1.87 17.31 5.05
CA VAL A 179 -1.80 17.96 3.74
C VAL A 179 -2.59 17.17 2.71
N THR A 180 -3.61 17.81 2.13
CA THR A 180 -4.49 17.17 1.16
C THR A 180 -3.91 17.33 -0.24
N LEU A 181 -3.17 16.31 -0.70
CA LEU A 181 -2.44 16.30 -1.97
C LEU A 181 -2.86 15.17 -2.91
N GLY A 182 -3.63 14.18 -2.42
CA GLY A 182 -3.90 12.91 -3.09
C GLY A 182 -2.78 11.91 -2.85
N TYR A 183 -3.02 10.65 -3.23
CA TYR A 183 -1.99 9.60 -3.15
C TYR A 183 -1.27 9.44 -4.49
N PRO A 184 0.06 9.57 -4.52
CA PRO A 184 0.86 9.47 -5.76
C PRO A 184 0.59 8.22 -6.59
N ARG A 185 0.42 7.06 -5.96
CA ARG A 185 0.11 5.79 -6.65
C ARG A 185 -1.21 5.82 -7.42
N ASN A 186 -2.15 6.69 -7.03
CA ASN A 186 -3.44 6.80 -7.68
C ASN A 186 -3.34 7.47 -9.06
N ASP A 187 -2.25 8.19 -9.35
CA ASP A 187 -2.01 8.75 -10.68
C ASP A 187 -1.98 7.65 -11.74
N ASP A 188 -1.53 6.45 -11.37
CA ASP A 188 -1.49 5.29 -12.26
C ASP A 188 -2.87 4.81 -12.73
N LEU A 189 -3.92 5.07 -11.94
CA LEU A 189 -5.29 4.70 -12.28
C LEU A 189 -5.87 5.47 -13.48
N PHE A 190 -5.23 6.56 -13.89
CA PHE A 190 -5.62 7.39 -15.05
C PHE A 190 -4.85 7.04 -16.33
N ASN A 191 -3.90 6.10 -16.27
CA ASN A 191 -3.16 5.63 -17.43
C ASN A 191 -4.00 4.68 -18.30
N GLU A 192 -3.48 4.33 -19.47
CA GLU A 192 -4.10 3.36 -20.36
C GLU A 192 -4.22 1.98 -19.69
N LYS A 193 -5.30 1.27 -20.00
CA LYS A 193 -5.53 -0.10 -19.53
C LYS A 193 -4.57 -1.06 -20.21
N ILE A 194 -4.12 -2.08 -19.47
CA ILE A 194 -3.39 -3.20 -20.06
C ILE A 194 -4.35 -4.21 -20.68
N ASP A 195 -3.86 -4.97 -21.63
CA ASP A 195 -4.61 -6.09 -22.19
C ASP A 195 -4.62 -7.27 -21.21
N LEU A 196 -5.79 -7.51 -20.58
CA LEU A 196 -5.96 -8.58 -19.62
C LEU A 196 -5.88 -9.97 -20.25
N HIS A 197 -6.21 -10.13 -21.55
CA HIS A 197 -6.05 -11.41 -22.24
C HIS A 197 -4.57 -11.79 -22.39
N SER A 198 -3.67 -10.83 -22.54
CA SER A 198 -2.23 -11.09 -22.55
C SER A 198 -1.67 -11.46 -21.16
N VAL A 199 -2.33 -11.02 -20.08
CA VAL A 199 -1.94 -11.36 -18.71
C VAL A 199 -2.44 -12.76 -18.33
N PHE A 200 -3.67 -13.11 -18.72
CA PHE A 200 -4.37 -14.36 -18.38
C PHE A 200 -4.65 -15.22 -19.61
N GLU A 201 -3.61 -15.48 -20.43
CA GLU A 201 -3.66 -16.10 -21.76
C GLU A 201 -4.40 -17.47 -21.78
N ASP A 202 -4.30 -18.24 -20.70
CA ASP A 202 -4.88 -19.58 -20.59
C ASP A 202 -6.33 -19.59 -20.10
N ARG A 203 -7.00 -18.43 -20.05
CA ARG A 203 -8.34 -18.29 -19.48
C ARG A 203 -9.32 -17.69 -20.49
N ALA A 204 -10.56 -18.17 -20.45
CA ALA A 204 -11.67 -17.64 -21.23
C ALA A 204 -12.54 -16.73 -20.34
N PHE A 205 -12.71 -15.47 -20.74
CA PHE A 205 -13.51 -14.48 -20.03
C PHE A 205 -13.87 -13.29 -20.91
N ASP A 206 -14.99 -12.64 -20.60
CA ASP A 206 -15.37 -11.34 -21.17
C ASP A 206 -15.15 -10.22 -20.16
N LYS A 207 -15.21 -10.54 -18.87
CA LYS A 207 -15.05 -9.60 -17.75
C LYS A 207 -14.08 -10.13 -16.70
N VAL A 208 -13.42 -9.20 -16.02
CA VAL A 208 -12.50 -9.56 -14.93
C VAL A 208 -12.91 -8.81 -13.65
N ILE A 209 -13.08 -9.55 -12.57
CA ILE A 209 -13.27 -8.99 -11.23
C ILE A 209 -12.01 -9.23 -10.43
N TYR A 210 -11.40 -8.14 -9.91
CA TYR A 210 -10.24 -8.23 -9.04
C TYR A 210 -10.68 -8.32 -7.59
N TRP A 211 -10.30 -9.37 -6.88
CA TRP A 211 -10.69 -9.60 -5.50
C TRP A 211 -9.50 -9.47 -4.57
N MET A 212 -9.51 -8.44 -3.73
CA MET A 212 -8.44 -8.08 -2.80
C MET A 212 -8.93 -8.10 -1.35
N PRO A 213 -9.01 -9.28 -0.71
CA PRO A 213 -9.46 -9.37 0.68
C PRO A 213 -8.41 -8.83 1.65
N THR A 214 -8.86 -8.24 2.76
CA THR A 214 -7.98 -7.89 3.87
C THR A 214 -7.55 -9.13 4.63
N TRP A 215 -6.33 -9.12 5.15
CA TRP A 215 -5.87 -10.13 6.07
C TRP A 215 -6.66 -10.10 7.39
N ARG A 216 -7.07 -11.29 7.85
CA ARG A 216 -7.78 -11.46 9.11
C ARG A 216 -6.98 -12.32 10.07
N GLN A 217 -6.73 -11.81 11.28
CA GLN A 217 -6.26 -12.62 12.40
C GLN A 217 -7.47 -13.13 13.19
N HIS A 218 -7.78 -14.42 13.08
CA HIS A 218 -8.73 -15.03 14.00
C HIS A 218 -8.00 -15.51 15.24
N SER A 219 -8.40 -15.04 16.42
CA SER A 219 -8.01 -15.62 17.70
C SER A 219 -9.12 -16.53 18.19
N LEU A 220 -8.96 -17.84 18.05
CA LEU A 220 -9.80 -18.80 18.74
C LEU A 220 -9.23 -19.06 20.15
N ASN A 221 -10.02 -18.77 21.19
CA ASN A 221 -9.69 -19.04 22.61
C ASN A 221 -8.39 -18.40 23.12
N GLY A 222 -8.12 -17.13 22.75
CA GLY A 222 -6.95 -16.41 23.29
C GLY A 222 -5.59 -16.90 22.77
N LYS A 223 -5.55 -17.87 21.86
CA LYS A 223 -4.38 -18.24 21.08
C LYS A 223 -4.59 -17.67 19.67
N SER A 224 -3.62 -16.93 19.20
CA SER A 224 -3.56 -16.52 17.79
C SER A 224 -3.53 -17.79 16.94
N VAL A 225 -4.70 -18.26 16.55
CA VAL A 225 -4.82 -19.24 15.49
C VAL A 225 -4.89 -18.40 14.23
N THR A 226 -3.80 -18.35 13.51
CA THR A 226 -3.82 -18.02 12.10
C THR A 226 -4.69 -19.09 11.44
N SER A 227 -6.02 -18.91 11.44
CA SER A 227 -6.88 -19.60 10.48
C SER A 227 -6.60 -18.91 9.14
N SER A 228 -5.43 -19.22 8.65
CA SER A 228 -4.76 -18.68 7.49
C SER A 228 -5.49 -19.02 6.20
N SER A 229 -6.58 -19.76 6.24
CA SER A 229 -7.14 -20.45 5.09
C SER A 229 -8.52 -19.99 4.62
N SER A 230 -9.10 -18.93 5.17
CA SER A 230 -10.41 -18.47 4.73
C SER A 230 -10.32 -17.25 3.83
N VAL A 231 -10.62 -17.45 2.57
CA VAL A 231 -11.05 -16.36 1.70
C VAL A 231 -12.48 -16.03 2.12
N PRO A 232 -12.84 -14.75 2.31
CA PRO A 232 -14.22 -14.38 2.65
C PRO A 232 -15.22 -15.03 1.68
N ILE A 233 -16.40 -15.42 2.18
CA ILE A 233 -17.49 -16.05 1.44
C ILE A 233 -17.14 -17.45 0.91
N ILE A 234 -16.00 -17.64 0.23
CA ILE A 234 -15.55 -18.95 -0.28
C ILE A 234 -14.64 -19.67 0.72
N HIS A 235 -15.20 -20.08 1.86
CA HIS A 235 -14.43 -20.65 2.96
C HIS A 235 -13.88 -22.06 2.72
N ASP A 236 -14.44 -22.80 1.77
CA ASP A 236 -14.11 -24.18 1.48
C ASP A 236 -14.12 -24.48 -0.03
N GLU A 237 -13.69 -25.69 -0.37
CA GLU A 237 -13.58 -26.16 -1.75
C GLU A 237 -14.94 -26.20 -2.47
N ASN A 238 -16.03 -26.60 -1.80
CA ASN A 238 -17.36 -26.72 -2.41
C ASN A 238 -17.90 -25.35 -2.83
N LYS A 239 -17.78 -24.34 -1.96
CA LYS A 239 -18.17 -22.97 -2.29
C LYS A 239 -17.31 -22.38 -3.40
N ALA A 240 -16.00 -22.71 -3.42
CA ALA A 240 -15.13 -22.26 -4.51
C ALA A 240 -15.54 -22.87 -5.85
N ILE A 241 -15.92 -24.16 -5.88
CA ILE A 241 -16.42 -24.83 -7.09
C ILE A 241 -17.73 -24.20 -7.55
N GLU A 242 -18.68 -23.99 -6.63
CA GLU A 242 -19.98 -23.36 -6.93
C GLU A 242 -19.81 -21.98 -7.59
N VAL A 243 -18.98 -21.11 -6.96
CA VAL A 243 -18.70 -19.77 -7.49
C VAL A 243 -17.94 -19.84 -8.82
N ASN A 244 -16.99 -20.78 -8.97
CA ASN A 244 -16.26 -20.98 -10.21
C ASN A 244 -17.16 -21.38 -11.38
N GLU A 245 -18.10 -22.30 -11.16
CA GLU A 245 -19.07 -22.71 -12.17
C GLU A 245 -19.95 -21.53 -12.60
N PHE A 246 -20.46 -20.76 -11.64
CA PHE A 246 -21.24 -19.57 -11.93
C PHE A 246 -20.45 -18.50 -12.70
N ALA A 247 -19.20 -18.25 -12.29
CA ALA A 247 -18.32 -17.30 -12.97
C ALA A 247 -18.01 -17.75 -14.41
N ARG A 248 -17.82 -19.07 -14.62
CA ARG A 248 -17.62 -19.68 -15.95
C ARG A 248 -18.84 -19.48 -16.85
N GLU A 249 -20.04 -19.76 -16.35
CA GLU A 249 -21.29 -19.56 -17.10
C GLU A 249 -21.56 -18.11 -17.44
N SER A 250 -21.09 -17.18 -16.60
CA SER A 250 -21.19 -15.75 -16.78
C SER A 250 -20.06 -15.15 -17.62
N ASN A 251 -19.08 -15.94 -18.08
CA ASN A 251 -17.84 -15.49 -18.75
C ASN A 251 -17.05 -14.45 -17.94
N VAL A 252 -16.98 -14.62 -16.61
CA VAL A 252 -16.26 -13.72 -15.71
C VAL A 252 -15.05 -14.45 -15.12
N LEU A 253 -13.88 -13.81 -15.12
CA LEU A 253 -12.70 -14.27 -14.41
C LEU A 253 -12.59 -13.57 -13.06
N LEU A 254 -12.55 -14.32 -11.97
CA LEU A 254 -12.25 -13.83 -10.63
C LEU A 254 -10.74 -13.93 -10.38
N VAL A 255 -10.06 -12.81 -10.33
CA VAL A 255 -8.64 -12.73 -10.01
C VAL A 255 -8.49 -12.39 -8.54
N LEU A 256 -8.14 -13.36 -7.72
CA LEU A 256 -8.06 -13.25 -6.28
C LEU A 256 -6.61 -13.07 -5.86
N LYS A 257 -6.31 -11.94 -5.20
CA LYS A 257 -5.00 -11.65 -4.64
C LYS A 257 -5.07 -11.63 -3.11
N PRO A 258 -4.84 -12.79 -2.46
CA PRO A 258 -4.85 -12.88 -1.00
C PRO A 258 -3.69 -12.07 -0.42
N HIS A 259 -3.81 -11.71 0.86
CA HIS A 259 -2.67 -11.16 1.59
C HIS A 259 -1.54 -12.20 1.64
N PHE A 260 -0.28 -11.78 1.56
CA PHE A 260 0.90 -12.67 1.51
C PHE A 260 0.99 -13.66 2.70
N SER A 261 0.36 -13.35 3.84
CA SER A 261 0.29 -14.24 5.02
C SER A 261 -0.89 -15.21 4.99
N GLN A 262 -1.71 -15.19 3.94
CA GLN A 262 -2.92 -16.01 3.84
C GLN A 262 -2.61 -17.30 3.07
N ASP A 263 -2.92 -18.45 3.68
CA ASP A 263 -2.74 -19.75 3.04
C ASP A 263 -3.97 -20.11 2.20
N VAL A 264 -3.77 -20.24 0.90
CA VAL A 264 -4.79 -20.65 -0.07
C VAL A 264 -4.49 -22.01 -0.69
N SER A 265 -3.53 -22.76 -0.13
CA SER A 265 -3.04 -24.03 -0.67
C SER A 265 -4.14 -25.09 -0.84
N LYS A 266 -5.21 -25.04 -0.06
CA LYS A 266 -6.35 -25.94 -0.19
C LYS A 266 -7.03 -25.86 -1.57
N PHE A 267 -7.07 -24.68 -2.17
CA PHE A 267 -7.67 -24.46 -3.48
C PHE A 267 -6.79 -24.99 -4.63
N ASN A 268 -5.50 -25.26 -4.40
CA ASN A 268 -4.62 -25.85 -5.42
C ASN A 268 -4.98 -27.29 -5.79
N LYS A 269 -5.90 -27.95 -5.04
CA LYS A 269 -6.31 -29.34 -5.25
C LYS A 269 -7.54 -29.47 -6.15
N ILE A 270 -8.17 -28.37 -6.50
CA ILE A 270 -9.39 -28.32 -7.30
C ILE A 270 -9.12 -27.57 -8.60
N ASP A 271 -9.80 -27.98 -9.67
CA ASP A 271 -9.72 -27.30 -10.96
C ASP A 271 -10.67 -26.09 -10.95
N LEU A 272 -10.10 -24.90 -11.02
CA LEU A 272 -10.84 -23.64 -11.06
C LEU A 272 -10.51 -22.90 -12.37
N SER A 273 -11.40 -23.05 -13.36
CA SER A 273 -11.23 -22.41 -14.67
C SER A 273 -11.37 -20.89 -14.63
N ASN A 274 -12.27 -20.38 -13.78
CA ASN A 274 -12.64 -18.95 -13.71
C ASN A 274 -12.34 -18.28 -12.36
N ILE A 275 -11.62 -18.97 -11.46
CA ILE A 275 -11.01 -18.35 -10.28
C ILE A 275 -9.51 -18.60 -10.36
N ILE A 276 -8.72 -17.54 -10.26
CA ILE A 276 -7.26 -17.62 -10.20
C ILE A 276 -6.73 -16.90 -8.96
N PHE A 277 -5.84 -17.56 -8.24
CA PHE A 277 -5.12 -16.97 -7.12
C PHE A 277 -3.77 -16.42 -7.61
N ILE A 278 -3.54 -15.13 -7.44
CA ILE A 278 -2.30 -14.49 -7.86
C ILE A 278 -1.50 -13.97 -6.65
N THR A 279 -0.19 -13.88 -6.83
CA THR A 279 0.76 -13.34 -5.86
C THR A 279 1.51 -12.14 -6.45
N ASN A 280 2.33 -11.48 -5.64
CA ASN A 280 3.25 -10.46 -6.18
C ASN A 280 4.21 -11.07 -7.21
N ASP A 281 4.70 -12.30 -6.98
CA ASP A 281 5.59 -13.00 -7.92
C ASP A 281 4.92 -13.26 -9.28
N PHE A 282 3.61 -13.53 -9.29
CA PHE A 282 2.86 -13.65 -10.54
C PHE A 282 2.86 -12.32 -11.31
N LEU A 283 2.56 -11.22 -10.63
CA LEU A 283 2.54 -9.90 -11.24
C LEU A 283 3.94 -9.51 -11.78
N GLU A 284 4.99 -9.79 -11.00
CA GLU A 284 6.38 -9.54 -11.39
C GLU A 284 6.77 -10.35 -12.63
N LYS A 285 6.43 -11.65 -12.68
CA LYS A 285 6.68 -12.52 -13.86
C LYS A 285 5.96 -12.05 -15.11
N LYS A 286 4.77 -11.48 -14.97
CA LYS A 286 3.99 -10.91 -16.07
C LYS A 286 4.37 -9.45 -16.38
N ASN A 287 5.31 -8.88 -15.61
CA ASN A 287 5.73 -7.47 -15.70
C ASN A 287 4.52 -6.51 -15.60
N VAL A 288 3.63 -6.76 -14.65
CA VAL A 288 2.40 -5.99 -14.41
C VAL A 288 2.43 -5.43 -13.00
N LEU A 289 2.20 -4.13 -12.84
CA LEU A 289 2.04 -3.50 -11.54
C LEU A 289 0.63 -3.73 -10.99
N ASN A 290 0.50 -3.77 -9.66
CA ASN A 290 -0.80 -4.00 -9.00
C ASN A 290 -1.86 -2.97 -9.41
N TYR A 291 -1.49 -1.70 -9.59
CA TYR A 291 -2.41 -0.63 -9.99
C TYR A 291 -2.72 -0.65 -11.49
N GLU A 292 -1.82 -1.20 -12.32
CA GLU A 292 -2.11 -1.48 -13.74
C GLU A 292 -3.20 -2.54 -13.90
N LEU A 293 -3.12 -3.61 -13.10
CA LEU A 293 -4.19 -4.60 -13.05
C LEU A 293 -5.49 -3.97 -12.52
N LEU A 294 -5.40 -3.22 -11.40
CA LEU A 294 -6.55 -2.60 -10.74
C LEU A 294 -7.34 -1.65 -11.68
N ARG A 295 -6.67 -0.80 -12.46
CA ARG A 295 -7.34 0.10 -13.41
C ARG A 295 -7.98 -0.62 -14.58
N SER A 296 -7.47 -1.82 -14.92
CA SER A 296 -7.86 -2.55 -16.14
C SER A 296 -9.07 -3.45 -15.95
N VAL A 297 -9.29 -4.00 -14.74
CA VAL A 297 -10.41 -4.89 -14.44
C VAL A 297 -11.77 -4.19 -14.49
N ASP A 298 -12.85 -4.96 -14.59
CA ASP A 298 -14.22 -4.43 -14.72
C ASP A 298 -14.88 -4.12 -13.37
N ALA A 299 -14.49 -4.81 -12.30
CA ALA A 299 -14.97 -4.57 -10.94
C ALA A 299 -13.93 -4.94 -9.90
N LEU A 300 -14.09 -4.41 -8.68
CA LEU A 300 -13.33 -4.78 -7.50
C LEU A 300 -14.22 -5.52 -6.50
N ILE A 301 -13.71 -6.60 -5.91
CA ILE A 301 -14.23 -7.11 -4.64
C ILE A 301 -13.17 -6.88 -3.58
N THR A 302 -13.59 -6.30 -2.47
CA THR A 302 -12.73 -6.09 -1.30
C THR A 302 -13.56 -6.22 -0.03
N ASP A 303 -13.12 -5.61 1.07
CA ASP A 303 -13.83 -5.57 2.35
C ASP A 303 -13.54 -4.24 3.07
N TYR A 304 -12.95 -4.29 4.27
CA TYR A 304 -12.59 -3.09 5.07
C TYR A 304 -11.19 -2.56 4.69
N SER A 305 -10.91 -2.48 3.38
CA SER A 305 -9.62 -2.06 2.84
C SER A 305 -9.68 -0.66 2.22
N SER A 306 -8.61 0.10 2.40
CA SER A 306 -8.47 1.44 1.81
C SER A 306 -8.38 1.44 0.28
N VAL A 307 -8.13 0.28 -0.36
CA VAL A 307 -8.18 0.13 -1.82
C VAL A 307 -9.56 0.49 -2.39
N TYR A 308 -10.61 0.38 -1.57
CA TYR A 308 -11.93 0.88 -1.91
C TYR A 308 -11.88 2.34 -2.38
N TYR A 309 -11.22 3.21 -1.61
CA TYR A 309 -11.12 4.63 -1.98
C TYR A 309 -10.34 4.83 -3.26
N ASP A 310 -9.23 4.13 -3.42
CA ASP A 310 -8.42 4.22 -4.64
C ASP A 310 -9.26 3.82 -5.87
N TYR A 311 -10.03 2.73 -5.77
CA TYR A 311 -10.83 2.22 -6.88
C TYR A 311 -12.06 3.09 -7.23
N LEU A 312 -12.51 3.98 -6.33
CA LEU A 312 -13.54 4.98 -6.65
C LEU A 312 -13.14 5.84 -7.88
N LEU A 313 -11.83 6.08 -8.08
CA LEU A 313 -11.30 6.81 -9.23
C LEU A 313 -11.50 6.07 -10.56
N CYS A 314 -11.70 4.76 -10.54
CA CYS A 314 -11.98 3.95 -11.73
C CYS A 314 -13.44 4.02 -12.18
N ASP A 315 -14.35 4.51 -11.34
CA ASP A 315 -15.83 4.57 -11.55
C ASP A 315 -16.44 3.26 -12.02
N LYS A 316 -16.05 2.15 -11.39
CA LYS A 316 -16.51 0.80 -11.70
C LYS A 316 -17.15 0.13 -10.48
N PRO A 317 -18.00 -0.93 -10.65
CA PRO A 317 -18.65 -1.61 -9.55
C PRO A 317 -17.69 -2.11 -8.48
N ILE A 318 -18.12 -2.03 -7.20
CA ILE A 318 -17.36 -2.51 -6.05
C ILE A 318 -18.25 -3.44 -5.22
N GLY A 319 -17.79 -4.68 -4.99
CA GLY A 319 -18.35 -5.61 -4.01
C GLY A 319 -17.60 -5.52 -2.69
N LEU A 320 -18.30 -5.60 -1.58
CA LEU A 320 -17.76 -5.56 -0.22
C LEU A 320 -18.11 -6.85 0.51
N CYS A 321 -17.13 -7.73 0.77
CA CYS A 321 -17.35 -8.87 1.66
C CYS A 321 -17.72 -8.39 3.05
N TRP A 322 -18.95 -8.68 3.47
CA TRP A 322 -19.55 -8.10 4.69
C TRP A 322 -20.00 -9.16 5.68
N GLU A 323 -19.70 -10.43 5.46
CA GLU A 323 -20.16 -11.59 6.25
C GLU A 323 -19.74 -11.53 7.74
N ASP A 324 -18.56 -10.98 8.02
CA ASP A 324 -17.95 -10.93 9.35
C ASP A 324 -17.97 -9.52 9.99
N PHE A 325 -18.81 -8.63 9.47
CA PHE A 325 -18.82 -7.21 9.87
C PHE A 325 -18.95 -7.00 11.38
N ASP A 326 -19.89 -7.68 12.03
CA ASP A 326 -20.14 -7.50 13.47
C ASP A 326 -18.94 -7.97 14.29
N GLU A 327 -18.36 -9.12 13.92
CA GLU A 327 -17.18 -9.67 14.58
C GLU A 327 -15.97 -8.73 14.41
N PHE A 328 -15.75 -8.27 13.19
CA PHE A 328 -14.65 -7.35 12.87
C PHE A 328 -14.80 -6.02 13.62
N ASN A 329 -16.00 -5.45 13.63
CA ASN A 329 -16.29 -4.20 14.34
C ASN A 329 -16.09 -4.31 15.86
N GLN A 330 -16.41 -5.46 16.46
CA GLN A 330 -16.20 -5.70 17.89
C GLN A 330 -14.71 -5.86 18.24
N LYS A 331 -13.93 -6.55 17.39
CA LYS A 331 -12.52 -6.86 17.66
C LYS A 331 -11.60 -5.70 17.31
N GLU A 332 -11.70 -5.18 16.10
CA GLU A 332 -10.80 -4.18 15.52
C GLU A 332 -11.39 -2.77 15.61
N GLY A 333 -12.66 -2.63 15.26
CA GLY A 333 -13.37 -1.36 15.18
C GLY A 333 -12.97 -0.53 13.96
N PHE A 334 -13.74 0.53 13.75
CA PHE A 334 -13.55 1.46 12.65
C PHE A 334 -13.23 2.87 13.14
N ALA A 335 -12.26 3.50 12.53
CA ALA A 335 -11.83 4.87 12.83
C ALA A 335 -12.78 5.93 12.24
N VAL A 336 -13.66 5.51 11.32
CA VAL A 336 -14.63 6.36 10.61
C VAL A 336 -16.02 5.73 10.66
N ASP A 337 -17.04 6.46 10.22
CA ASP A 337 -18.37 5.89 9.96
C ASP A 337 -18.32 5.02 8.70
N ILE A 338 -18.13 3.72 8.90
CA ILE A 338 -17.91 2.75 7.84
C ILE A 338 -19.09 2.65 6.87
N ASN A 339 -20.34 2.75 7.37
CA ASN A 339 -21.52 2.66 6.51
C ASN A 339 -21.65 3.86 5.56
N LYS A 340 -21.28 5.05 6.01
CA LYS A 340 -21.22 6.26 5.19
C LYS A 340 -20.05 6.18 4.20
N MET A 341 -18.89 5.79 4.68
CA MET A 341 -17.64 5.86 3.92
C MET A 341 -17.52 4.77 2.84
N LEU A 342 -18.23 3.64 2.99
CA LEU A 342 -18.27 2.55 2.00
C LEU A 342 -19.65 2.38 1.33
N SER A 343 -20.51 3.39 1.37
CA SER A 343 -21.88 3.31 0.84
C SER A 343 -21.97 3.09 -0.67
N GLY A 344 -20.88 3.30 -1.40
CA GLY A 344 -20.79 3.04 -2.86
C GLY A 344 -20.40 1.61 -3.22
N GLY A 345 -20.20 0.73 -2.25
CA GLY A 345 -19.92 -0.70 -2.47
C GLY A 345 -21.11 -1.56 -2.10
N GLU A 346 -21.34 -2.60 -2.89
CA GLU A 346 -22.41 -3.56 -2.69
C GLU A 346 -22.00 -4.59 -1.63
N LYS A 347 -22.83 -4.75 -0.58
CA LYS A 347 -22.53 -5.65 0.53
C LYS A 347 -22.82 -7.10 0.13
N LEU A 348 -21.84 -7.96 0.23
CA LEU A 348 -21.88 -9.38 -0.09
C LEU A 348 -21.76 -10.18 1.21
N TYR A 349 -22.82 -10.89 1.59
CA TYR A 349 -22.87 -11.64 2.84
C TYR A 349 -22.62 -13.14 2.63
N ASP A 350 -22.94 -13.66 1.45
CA ASP A 350 -22.83 -15.09 1.13
C ASP A 350 -22.54 -15.33 -0.36
N VAL A 351 -22.54 -16.61 -0.76
CA VAL A 351 -22.33 -17.05 -2.15
C VAL A 351 -23.40 -16.52 -3.09
N ASN A 352 -24.66 -16.42 -2.66
CA ASN A 352 -25.74 -15.92 -3.51
C ASN A 352 -25.56 -14.45 -3.84
N ASP A 353 -25.17 -13.64 -2.86
CA ASP A 353 -24.85 -12.21 -3.06
C ASP A 353 -23.66 -12.06 -4.02
N LEU A 354 -22.62 -12.90 -3.83
CA LEU A 354 -21.43 -12.91 -4.69
C LEU A 354 -21.80 -13.29 -6.14
N CYS A 355 -22.58 -14.36 -6.35
CA CYS A 355 -23.04 -14.74 -7.67
C CYS A 355 -23.92 -13.65 -8.31
N SER A 356 -24.79 -13.03 -7.55
CA SER A 356 -25.61 -11.90 -8.02
C SER A 356 -24.76 -10.70 -8.42
N PHE A 357 -23.65 -10.42 -7.71
CA PHE A 357 -22.70 -9.36 -8.08
C PHE A 357 -21.96 -9.73 -9.38
N ILE A 358 -21.51 -10.98 -9.54
CA ILE A 358 -20.87 -11.48 -10.77
C ILE A 358 -21.80 -11.31 -11.96
N GLU A 359 -23.10 -11.68 -11.83
CA GLU A 359 -24.10 -11.52 -12.88
C GLU A 359 -24.27 -10.05 -13.28
N ARG A 360 -24.35 -9.14 -12.30
CA ARG A 360 -24.46 -7.70 -12.59
C ARG A 360 -23.24 -7.17 -13.35
N VAL A 361 -22.04 -7.59 -12.96
CA VAL A 361 -20.81 -7.19 -13.68
C VAL A 361 -20.83 -7.74 -15.11
N SER A 362 -21.20 -9.02 -15.32
CA SER A 362 -21.26 -9.64 -16.65
C SER A 362 -22.26 -8.93 -17.57
N THR A 363 -23.37 -8.45 -17.02
CA THR A 363 -24.45 -7.76 -17.75
C THR A 363 -24.32 -6.23 -17.77
N ASN A 364 -23.19 -5.67 -17.27
CA ASN A 364 -22.92 -4.24 -17.14
C ASN A 364 -23.97 -3.48 -16.31
N GLN A 365 -24.58 -4.12 -15.32
CA GLN A 365 -25.48 -3.47 -14.37
C GLN A 365 -24.68 -2.88 -13.22
N ASP A 366 -24.99 -1.64 -12.86
CA ASP A 366 -24.30 -0.88 -11.82
C ASP A 366 -25.30 -0.16 -10.90
N LEU A 367 -25.66 -0.84 -9.82
CA LEU A 367 -26.70 -0.38 -8.90
C LEU A 367 -26.29 0.81 -8.04
N LEU A 368 -25.00 0.94 -7.73
CA LEU A 368 -24.49 1.91 -6.75
C LEU A 368 -23.63 3.02 -7.37
N LYS A 369 -23.75 3.24 -8.67
CA LYS A 369 -22.99 4.27 -9.38
C LYS A 369 -23.11 5.67 -8.74
N LYS A 370 -24.34 6.07 -8.39
CA LYS A 370 -24.58 7.37 -7.74
C LYS A 370 -23.88 7.43 -6.37
N GLN A 371 -24.04 6.40 -5.55
CA GLN A 371 -23.42 6.34 -4.22
C GLN A 371 -21.88 6.34 -4.32
N ARG A 372 -21.30 5.68 -5.33
CA ARG A 372 -19.87 5.74 -5.60
C ARG A 372 -19.41 7.15 -5.96
N HIS A 373 -20.14 7.86 -6.82
CA HIS A 373 -19.84 9.26 -7.14
C HIS A 373 -19.92 10.17 -5.90
N ASP A 374 -20.87 9.95 -5.01
CA ASP A 374 -20.98 10.70 -3.76
C ASP A 374 -19.81 10.37 -2.81
N ASN A 375 -19.42 9.09 -2.72
CA ASN A 375 -18.22 8.67 -1.97
C ASN A 375 -16.93 9.22 -2.59
N LEU A 376 -16.80 9.23 -3.92
CA LEU A 376 -15.66 9.81 -4.60
C LEU A 376 -15.46 11.28 -4.21
N LYS A 377 -16.51 12.10 -4.28
CA LYS A 377 -16.46 13.51 -3.88
C LYS A 377 -16.11 13.71 -2.40
N LEU A 378 -16.53 12.77 -1.55
CA LEU A 378 -16.25 12.79 -0.12
C LEU A 378 -14.78 12.40 0.16
N ALA A 379 -14.33 11.31 -0.45
CA ALA A 379 -13.03 10.72 -0.17
C ALA A 379 -11.86 11.38 -0.91
N HIS A 380 -12.11 12.02 -2.06
CA HIS A 380 -11.08 12.62 -2.89
C HIS A 380 -11.32 14.11 -3.11
N LYS A 381 -10.34 14.93 -2.73
CA LYS A 381 -10.31 16.35 -3.12
C LYS A 381 -9.94 16.51 -4.60
N TYR A 382 -9.12 15.62 -5.11
CA TYR A 382 -8.62 15.61 -6.48
C TYR A 382 -8.94 14.27 -7.14
N SER A 383 -9.47 14.32 -8.38
CA SER A 383 -9.74 13.15 -9.21
C SER A 383 -9.01 13.32 -10.54
N ASP A 384 -7.68 13.39 -10.47
CA ASP A 384 -6.76 13.59 -11.58
C ASP A 384 -5.46 12.82 -11.38
N ASN A 385 -4.57 12.81 -12.37
CA ASN A 385 -3.27 12.14 -12.36
C ASN A 385 -2.12 13.05 -11.90
N MET A 386 -2.38 13.99 -10.98
CA MET A 386 -1.41 15.02 -10.59
C MET A 386 -0.98 14.92 -9.12
N SER A 387 -1.28 13.83 -8.43
CA SER A 387 -0.96 13.68 -7.01
C SER A 387 0.54 13.63 -6.75
N SER A 388 1.30 12.89 -7.58
CA SER A 388 2.76 12.84 -7.52
C SER A 388 3.37 14.24 -7.68
N LYS A 389 2.87 14.99 -8.67
CA LYS A 389 3.33 16.36 -8.91
C LYS A 389 3.04 17.28 -7.72
N ARG A 390 1.82 17.24 -7.17
CA ARG A 390 1.46 18.05 -5.99
C ARG A 390 2.35 17.75 -4.79
N VAL A 391 2.64 16.47 -4.55
CA VAL A 391 3.52 16.06 -3.46
C VAL A 391 4.95 16.54 -3.68
N VAL A 392 5.48 16.41 -4.90
CA VAL A 392 6.86 16.87 -5.20
C VAL A 392 6.95 18.39 -5.14
N ASP A 393 5.98 19.12 -5.71
CA ASP A 393 5.93 20.59 -5.61
C ASP A 393 5.87 21.05 -4.14
N PHE A 394 5.08 20.37 -3.29
CA PHE A 394 5.03 20.64 -1.86
C PHE A 394 6.39 20.43 -1.19
N ILE A 395 7.08 19.34 -1.51
CA ILE A 395 8.42 19.04 -0.96
C ILE A 395 9.44 20.10 -1.39
N VAL A 396 9.46 20.45 -2.68
CA VAL A 396 10.37 21.49 -3.21
C VAL A 396 10.12 22.83 -2.53
N ASN A 397 8.87 23.24 -2.39
CA ASN A 397 8.50 24.48 -1.69
C ASN A 397 8.95 24.49 -0.20
N LEU A 398 8.92 23.34 0.49
CA LEU A 398 9.46 23.24 1.85
C LEU A 398 10.98 23.41 1.87
N LEU A 399 11.66 22.82 0.89
CA LEU A 399 13.12 22.88 0.78
C LEU A 399 13.63 24.29 0.44
N GLU A 400 12.88 25.06 -0.34
CA GLU A 400 13.20 26.42 -0.75
C GLU A 400 12.95 27.46 0.35
N LYS A 401 11.93 27.25 1.21
CA LYS A 401 11.62 28.17 2.32
C LYS A 401 12.65 28.12 3.46
N GLU A 402 13.47 27.09 3.51
CA GLU A 402 14.53 26.94 4.50
C GLU A 402 15.91 27.37 4.00
N LEU A 403 16.01 27.92 2.78
CA LEU A 403 17.18 28.60 2.22
C LEU A 403 17.12 30.09 2.49
#